data_cb8ce4495a4a5a325caae25ab19f4e81
#
_entry.id   cb8ce4495a4a5a325caae25ab19f4e81
#
_cell.length_a   1.000
_cell.length_b   1.000
_cell.length_c   1.000
_cell.angle_alpha   90.00
_cell.angle_beta   90.00
_cell.angle_gamma   90.00
#
_symmetry.space_group_name_H-M   'P 1'
#
loop_
_entity.id
_entity.type
_entity.pdbx_description
1 polymer ?
#
loop_
_entity_poly.entity_id
_entity_poly.type
_entity_poly.pdbx_seq_one_letter_code
_entity_poly.pdbx_strand_id
1 'polypeptide(L)'
;MTLSTRNHVRITGAGPVTLIFSHGFGCDQSMWKYLLPHFQARFRIVTYDLVGAGQSDLSAYDRVRYDSLAGYAADLNEIITEYGQGAVILVGHSVSAMIGALADRQQPGRIAAHVMVGPSPCYIDDGDYIGVFKQEDIHELLETLDSNYLGWSSTMAPVIMGAPGQPMLSEELTNSFCRTDPDIARQFARVTFLSDNRLDVQGLPTPVLILQSIDDLIAPVSVGQYLHAVLPNSTLCLIDNIGHCPHMSAPTACSQAMDAFLQPWAPGP
;
A
#
# COMPACT_ATOMS: atom_id res chain seq x y z
N MET A 1 14.53 -4.57 -20.76
CA MET A 1 14.54 -4.77 -19.29
C MET A 1 13.41 -5.73 -18.95
N THR A 2 13.63 -6.73 -18.10
CA THR A 2 12.58 -7.65 -17.63
C THR A 2 11.81 -7.00 -16.47
N LEU A 3 10.56 -7.41 -16.21
CA LEU A 3 9.81 -6.95 -15.03
C LEU A 3 10.52 -7.34 -13.73
N SER A 4 11.13 -8.52 -13.68
CA SER A 4 11.90 -8.97 -12.52
C SER A 4 13.05 -8.02 -12.17
N THR A 5 13.73 -7.46 -13.15
CA THR A 5 14.80 -6.46 -12.93
C THR A 5 14.21 -5.09 -12.61
N ARG A 6 13.22 -4.63 -13.41
CA ARG A 6 12.62 -3.31 -13.24
C ARG A 6 12.05 -3.12 -11.84
N ASN A 7 11.26 -4.09 -11.36
CA ASN A 7 10.53 -4.02 -10.11
C ASN A 7 11.13 -4.90 -9.00
N HIS A 8 12.31 -5.47 -9.19
CA HIS A 8 12.93 -6.37 -8.22
C HIS A 8 11.96 -7.42 -7.68
N VAL A 9 11.24 -8.11 -8.58
CA VAL A 9 10.20 -9.07 -8.20
C VAL A 9 10.79 -10.29 -7.49
N ARG A 10 10.19 -10.69 -6.38
CA ARG A 10 10.51 -11.93 -5.65
C ARG A 10 9.28 -12.81 -5.56
N ILE A 11 9.51 -14.12 -5.65
CA ILE A 11 8.44 -15.11 -5.58
C ILE A 11 8.82 -16.13 -4.50
N THR A 12 7.88 -16.39 -3.59
CA THR A 12 8.00 -17.41 -2.55
C THR A 12 6.69 -18.17 -2.43
N GLY A 13 6.72 -19.33 -1.78
CA GLY A 13 5.55 -20.20 -1.70
C GLY A 13 5.17 -20.82 -3.05
N ALA A 14 4.26 -21.78 -3.06
CA ALA A 14 3.88 -22.55 -4.24
C ALA A 14 2.37 -22.89 -4.28
N GLY A 15 1.54 -22.16 -3.56
CA GLY A 15 0.09 -22.37 -3.55
C GLY A 15 -0.57 -22.05 -4.90
N PRO A 16 -1.80 -22.53 -5.13
CA PRO A 16 -2.53 -22.34 -6.39
C PRO A 16 -3.09 -20.91 -6.56
N VAL A 17 -3.10 -20.11 -5.50
CA VAL A 17 -3.60 -18.74 -5.46
C VAL A 17 -2.44 -17.79 -5.21
N THR A 18 -2.38 -16.69 -5.92
CA THR A 18 -1.31 -15.70 -5.80
C THR A 18 -1.73 -14.54 -4.93
N LEU A 19 -0.94 -14.26 -3.87
CA LEU A 19 -1.00 -13.00 -3.14
C LEU A 19 0.12 -12.09 -3.68
N ILE A 20 -0.25 -10.91 -4.17
CA ILE A 20 0.69 -9.88 -4.62
C ILE A 20 0.74 -8.79 -3.55
N PHE A 21 1.92 -8.50 -3.02
CA PHE A 21 2.13 -7.51 -1.97
C PHE A 21 2.77 -6.25 -2.55
N SER A 22 2.08 -5.12 -2.40
CA SER A 22 2.47 -3.80 -2.89
C SER A 22 2.66 -2.84 -1.72
N HIS A 23 3.88 -2.30 -1.56
CA HIS A 23 4.27 -1.46 -0.43
C HIS A 23 3.81 0.00 -0.58
N GLY A 24 3.82 0.75 0.53
CA GLY A 24 3.45 2.16 0.58
C GLY A 24 4.58 3.14 0.24
N PHE A 25 4.27 4.44 0.34
CA PHE A 25 5.23 5.54 0.18
C PHE A 25 6.41 5.40 1.16
N GLY A 26 7.62 5.65 0.68
CA GLY A 26 8.86 5.59 1.48
C GLY A 26 9.29 4.19 1.90
N CYS A 27 8.58 3.16 1.46
CA CYS A 27 8.82 1.77 1.80
C CYS A 27 9.43 0.98 0.64
N ASP A 28 9.76 -0.27 0.91
CA ASP A 28 10.09 -1.29 -0.07
C ASP A 28 9.43 -2.63 0.32
N GLN A 29 9.56 -3.65 -0.51
CA GLN A 29 8.93 -4.94 -0.26
C GLN A 29 9.34 -5.62 1.06
N SER A 30 10.44 -5.20 1.70
CA SER A 30 10.91 -5.78 2.96
C SER A 30 9.97 -5.50 4.13
N MET A 31 9.10 -4.47 4.03
CA MET A 31 8.09 -4.16 5.05
C MET A 31 7.11 -5.31 5.31
N TRP A 32 6.97 -6.22 4.36
CA TRP A 32 6.05 -7.36 4.45
C TRP A 32 6.61 -8.55 5.22
N LYS A 33 7.89 -8.53 5.61
CA LYS A 33 8.60 -9.66 6.22
C LYS A 33 7.94 -10.26 7.46
N TYR A 34 7.20 -9.44 8.22
CA TYR A 34 6.49 -9.91 9.43
C TYR A 34 5.18 -10.62 9.09
N LEU A 35 4.59 -10.35 7.92
CA LEU A 35 3.31 -10.91 7.50
C LEU A 35 3.47 -12.14 6.59
N LEU A 36 4.48 -12.15 5.69
CA LEU A 36 4.67 -13.21 4.71
C LEU A 36 4.76 -14.63 5.28
N PRO A 37 5.44 -14.89 6.43
CA PRO A 37 5.53 -16.22 6.99
C PRO A 37 4.18 -16.89 7.29
N HIS A 38 3.14 -16.11 7.55
CA HIS A 38 1.79 -16.62 7.81
C HIS A 38 1.12 -17.22 6.56
N PHE A 39 1.55 -16.83 5.35
CA PHE A 39 0.87 -17.19 4.10
C PHE A 39 1.72 -18.06 3.17
N GLN A 40 3.04 -18.05 3.25
CA GLN A 40 3.94 -18.70 2.28
C GLN A 40 3.78 -20.22 2.17
N ALA A 41 3.23 -20.89 3.19
CA ALA A 41 2.99 -22.33 3.14
C ALA A 41 1.74 -22.69 2.31
N ARG A 42 0.81 -21.74 2.11
CA ARG A 42 -0.50 -21.97 1.49
C ARG A 42 -0.70 -21.26 0.16
N PHE A 43 -0.02 -20.15 -0.04
CA PHE A 43 -0.18 -19.29 -1.18
C PHE A 43 1.13 -19.12 -1.95
N ARG A 44 1.02 -18.87 -3.24
CA ARG A 44 2.09 -18.26 -4.02
C ARG A 44 2.16 -16.78 -3.64
N ILE A 45 3.32 -16.30 -3.27
CA ILE A 45 3.54 -14.93 -2.85
C ILE A 45 4.44 -14.23 -3.86
N VAL A 46 3.99 -13.09 -4.35
CA VAL A 46 4.76 -12.18 -5.19
C VAL A 46 4.93 -10.88 -4.42
N THR A 47 6.18 -10.49 -4.19
CA THR A 47 6.54 -9.16 -3.67
C THR A 47 7.34 -8.43 -4.72
N TYR A 48 7.26 -7.12 -4.75
CA TYR A 48 7.99 -6.29 -5.69
C TYR A 48 8.21 -4.88 -5.14
N ASP A 49 9.15 -4.17 -5.69
CA ASP A 49 9.39 -2.76 -5.40
C ASP A 49 8.71 -1.89 -6.48
N LEU A 50 7.99 -0.87 -6.06
CA LEU A 50 7.51 0.17 -6.97
C LEU A 50 8.72 0.81 -7.65
N VAL A 51 8.62 1.14 -8.94
CA VAL A 51 9.73 1.79 -9.65
C VAL A 51 10.08 3.10 -8.96
N GLY A 52 11.36 3.25 -8.62
CA GLY A 52 11.86 4.37 -7.82
C GLY A 52 12.04 4.07 -6.33
N ALA A 53 11.64 2.87 -5.87
CA ALA A 53 11.79 2.44 -4.48
C ALA A 53 12.63 1.17 -4.37
N GLY A 54 13.15 0.91 -3.17
CA GLY A 54 13.84 -0.32 -2.80
C GLY A 54 15.02 -0.67 -3.71
N GLN A 55 14.96 -1.85 -4.32
CA GLN A 55 15.95 -2.36 -5.26
C GLN A 55 15.41 -2.37 -6.71
N SER A 56 14.37 -1.62 -7.00
CA SER A 56 13.89 -1.40 -8.37
C SER A 56 14.98 -0.74 -9.21
N ASP A 57 14.97 -0.98 -10.51
CA ASP A 57 15.92 -0.34 -11.42
C ASP A 57 15.56 1.14 -11.61
N LEU A 58 16.34 2.04 -11.01
CA LEU A 58 16.11 3.49 -11.09
C LEU A 58 16.22 4.03 -12.52
N SER A 59 16.93 3.34 -13.43
CA SER A 59 16.99 3.73 -14.83
C SER A 59 15.65 3.58 -15.58
N ALA A 60 14.69 2.83 -14.98
CA ALA A 60 13.34 2.68 -15.47
C ALA A 60 12.41 3.82 -15.05
N TYR A 61 12.86 4.69 -14.13
CA TYR A 61 12.02 5.77 -13.63
C TYR A 61 11.83 6.85 -14.70
N ASP A 62 10.60 7.03 -15.13
CA ASP A 62 10.19 8.07 -16.08
C ASP A 62 9.22 9.05 -15.38
N ARG A 63 9.61 10.31 -15.27
CA ARG A 63 8.83 11.35 -14.58
C ARG A 63 7.45 11.57 -15.19
N VAL A 64 7.29 11.32 -16.50
CA VAL A 64 6.01 11.46 -17.21
C VAL A 64 5.13 10.24 -16.95
N ARG A 65 5.71 9.02 -16.99
CA ARG A 65 4.98 7.77 -16.68
C ARG A 65 4.46 7.76 -15.23
N TYR A 66 5.26 8.29 -14.31
CA TYR A 66 4.97 8.29 -12.86
C TYR A 66 4.53 9.66 -12.33
N ASP A 67 3.90 10.48 -13.17
CA ASP A 67 3.28 11.75 -12.77
C ASP A 67 1.93 11.58 -12.07
N SER A 68 1.41 10.35 -12.07
CA SER A 68 0.16 9.95 -11.42
C SER A 68 0.23 8.49 -10.96
N LEU A 69 -0.72 8.04 -10.15
CA LEU A 69 -0.81 6.65 -9.71
C LEU A 69 -1.12 5.67 -10.87
N ALA A 70 -1.62 6.19 -12.01
CA ALA A 70 -1.95 5.37 -13.18
C ALA A 70 -0.73 4.64 -13.77
N GLY A 71 0.47 5.25 -13.74
CA GLY A 71 1.70 4.61 -14.19
C GLY A 71 2.08 3.40 -13.32
N TYR A 72 1.96 3.54 -12.00
CA TYR A 72 2.19 2.44 -11.06
C TYR A 72 1.13 1.34 -11.19
N ALA A 73 -0.13 1.71 -11.46
CA ALA A 73 -1.21 0.75 -11.72
C ALA A 73 -0.97 -0.05 -13.01
N ALA A 74 -0.44 0.58 -14.05
CA ALA A 74 -0.03 -0.10 -15.28
C ALA A 74 1.09 -1.11 -15.02
N ASP A 75 2.11 -0.75 -14.22
CA ASP A 75 3.18 -1.67 -13.81
C ASP A 75 2.65 -2.86 -13.02
N LEU A 76 1.70 -2.63 -12.09
CA LEU A 76 1.05 -3.69 -11.35
C LEU A 76 0.29 -4.65 -12.27
N ASN A 77 -0.40 -4.15 -13.29
CA ASN A 77 -1.08 -4.99 -14.27
C ASN A 77 -0.10 -5.85 -15.10
N GLU A 78 1.09 -5.33 -15.41
CA GLU A 78 2.15 -6.11 -16.04
C GLU A 78 2.65 -7.23 -15.11
N ILE A 79 2.85 -6.92 -13.80
CA ILE A 79 3.25 -7.89 -12.77
C ILE A 79 2.18 -8.98 -12.60
N ILE A 80 0.89 -8.61 -12.53
CA ILE A 80 -0.22 -9.55 -12.46
C ILE A 80 -0.21 -10.47 -13.68
N THR A 81 0.03 -9.93 -14.87
CA THR A 81 0.02 -10.68 -16.12
C THR A 81 1.16 -11.70 -16.18
N GLU A 82 2.37 -11.34 -15.74
CA GLU A 82 3.54 -12.20 -15.84
C GLU A 82 3.63 -13.20 -14.67
N TYR A 83 3.27 -12.79 -13.46
CA TYR A 83 3.52 -13.58 -12.25
C TYR A 83 2.26 -14.12 -11.56
N GLY A 84 1.08 -13.60 -11.90
CA GLY A 84 -0.19 -14.08 -11.33
C GLY A 84 -0.54 -15.48 -11.80
N GLN A 85 -0.85 -16.37 -10.86
CA GLN A 85 -1.31 -17.75 -11.12
C GLN A 85 -2.57 -18.01 -10.30
N GLY A 86 -3.57 -18.65 -10.93
CA GLY A 86 -4.88 -18.87 -10.31
C GLY A 86 -5.59 -17.56 -10.00
N ALA A 87 -6.32 -17.52 -8.89
CA ALA A 87 -6.89 -16.28 -8.39
C ALA A 87 -5.77 -15.36 -7.89
N VAL A 88 -5.82 -14.09 -8.25
CA VAL A 88 -4.86 -13.07 -7.81
C VAL A 88 -5.52 -12.19 -6.76
N ILE A 89 -4.93 -12.10 -5.58
CA ILE A 89 -5.37 -11.23 -4.50
C ILE A 89 -4.29 -10.20 -4.25
N LEU A 90 -4.67 -8.93 -4.32
CA LEU A 90 -3.75 -7.83 -4.07
C LEU A 90 -3.77 -7.43 -2.59
N VAL A 91 -2.60 -7.35 -1.98
CA VAL A 91 -2.39 -6.80 -0.64
C VAL A 91 -1.62 -5.48 -0.80
N GLY A 92 -2.33 -4.37 -0.70
CA GLY A 92 -1.78 -3.02 -0.89
C GLY A 92 -1.75 -2.22 0.41
N HIS A 93 -0.58 -1.67 0.74
CA HIS A 93 -0.43 -0.75 1.87
C HIS A 93 -0.56 0.70 1.42
N SER A 94 -1.38 1.48 2.15
CA SER A 94 -1.48 2.93 1.97
C SER A 94 -1.82 3.29 0.51
N VAL A 95 -1.01 4.11 -0.16
CA VAL A 95 -1.15 4.48 -1.57
C VAL A 95 -1.30 3.29 -2.52
N SER A 96 -0.69 2.15 -2.19
CA SER A 96 -0.79 0.95 -3.02
C SER A 96 -2.18 0.30 -3.00
N ALA A 97 -3.03 0.61 -2.03
CA ALA A 97 -4.44 0.26 -2.09
C ALA A 97 -5.14 0.98 -3.26
N MET A 98 -4.81 2.25 -3.48
CA MET A 98 -5.35 3.04 -4.60
C MET A 98 -4.72 2.64 -5.94
N ILE A 99 -3.41 2.36 -5.96
CA ILE A 99 -2.76 1.77 -7.15
C ILE A 99 -3.47 0.49 -7.56
N GLY A 100 -3.84 -0.36 -6.59
CA GLY A 100 -4.61 -1.58 -6.83
C GLY A 100 -6.00 -1.33 -7.38
N ALA A 101 -6.75 -0.38 -6.83
CA ALA A 101 -8.08 -0.01 -7.32
C ALA A 101 -8.02 0.51 -8.76
N LEU A 102 -7.03 1.34 -9.10
CA LEU A 102 -6.78 1.82 -10.45
C LEU A 102 -6.40 0.69 -11.41
N ALA A 103 -5.56 -0.25 -10.98
CA ALA A 103 -5.19 -1.42 -11.78
C ALA A 103 -6.40 -2.29 -12.11
N ASP A 104 -7.29 -2.52 -11.13
CA ASP A 104 -8.53 -3.26 -11.32
C ASP A 104 -9.50 -2.53 -12.27
N ARG A 105 -9.59 -1.19 -12.17
CA ARG A 105 -10.35 -0.38 -13.14
C ARG A 105 -9.77 -0.44 -14.56
N GLN A 106 -8.44 -0.45 -14.68
CA GLN A 106 -7.77 -0.56 -15.99
C GLN A 106 -7.96 -1.93 -16.64
N GLN A 107 -7.97 -3.01 -15.83
CA GLN A 107 -8.13 -4.40 -16.30
C GLN A 107 -9.11 -5.19 -15.42
N PRO A 108 -10.43 -4.94 -15.55
CA PRO A 108 -11.43 -5.58 -14.71
C PRO A 108 -11.38 -7.12 -14.75
N GLY A 109 -11.57 -7.73 -13.57
CA GLY A 109 -11.61 -9.19 -13.43
C GLY A 109 -10.24 -9.87 -13.35
N ARG A 110 -9.13 -9.13 -13.35
CA ARG A 110 -7.78 -9.68 -13.14
C ARG A 110 -7.46 -9.88 -11.66
N ILE A 111 -8.03 -9.05 -10.80
CA ILE A 111 -7.90 -9.12 -9.35
C ILE A 111 -9.16 -9.76 -8.77
N ALA A 112 -9.00 -10.87 -8.05
CA ALA A 112 -10.10 -11.61 -7.44
C ALA A 112 -10.56 -10.99 -6.12
N ALA A 113 -9.65 -10.33 -5.39
CA ALA A 113 -9.95 -9.61 -4.15
C ALA A 113 -8.83 -8.63 -3.80
N HIS A 114 -9.15 -7.64 -2.96
CA HIS A 114 -8.19 -6.70 -2.38
C HIS A 114 -8.11 -6.87 -0.86
N VAL A 115 -6.90 -6.76 -0.32
CA VAL A 115 -6.63 -6.45 1.08
C VAL A 115 -5.97 -5.08 1.12
N MET A 116 -6.68 -4.10 1.62
CA MET A 116 -6.23 -2.72 1.73
C MET A 116 -5.78 -2.45 3.17
N VAL A 117 -4.50 -2.18 3.38
CA VAL A 117 -3.91 -1.93 4.70
C VAL A 117 -3.67 -0.44 4.86
N GLY A 118 -4.37 0.22 5.78
CA GLY A 118 -4.29 1.67 5.99
C GLY A 118 -4.59 2.49 4.73
N PRO A 119 -5.67 2.18 3.97
CA PRO A 119 -5.94 2.86 2.71
C PRO A 119 -6.43 4.29 2.92
N SER A 120 -6.09 5.19 1.99
CA SER A 120 -6.76 6.48 1.86
C SER A 120 -7.00 6.80 0.38
N PRO A 121 -8.26 7.09 -0.03
CA PRO A 121 -8.55 7.49 -1.41
C PRO A 121 -8.27 8.97 -1.67
N CYS A 122 -8.23 9.78 -0.62
CA CYS A 122 -7.88 11.20 -0.66
C CYS A 122 -7.39 11.62 0.73
N TYR A 123 -6.31 12.40 0.80
CA TYR A 123 -5.74 12.85 2.07
C TYR A 123 -6.29 14.21 2.51
N ILE A 124 -6.91 14.94 1.60
CA ILE A 124 -7.39 16.32 1.80
C ILE A 124 -8.85 16.30 2.18
N ASP A 125 -9.21 17.11 3.20
CA ASP A 125 -10.59 17.37 3.57
C ASP A 125 -11.33 18.08 2.43
N ASP A 126 -12.53 17.58 2.08
CA ASP A 126 -13.35 18.16 1.01
C ASP A 126 -14.85 18.01 1.33
N GLY A 127 -15.50 19.10 1.68
CA GLY A 127 -16.89 19.10 2.10
C GLY A 127 -17.11 18.24 3.34
N ASP A 128 -17.96 17.20 3.20
CA ASP A 128 -18.25 16.25 4.27
C ASP A 128 -17.21 15.11 4.36
N TYR A 129 -16.28 15.01 3.39
CA TYR A 129 -15.23 14.00 3.41
C TYR A 129 -14.06 14.48 4.29
N ILE A 130 -13.68 13.66 5.26
CA ILE A 130 -12.57 13.92 6.16
C ILE A 130 -11.38 13.07 5.72
N GLY A 131 -10.41 13.70 5.03
CA GLY A 131 -9.16 13.09 4.58
C GLY A 131 -8.03 13.20 5.60
N VAL A 132 -8.25 13.98 6.68
CA VAL A 132 -7.32 14.29 7.79
C VAL A 132 -6.55 15.60 7.64
N PHE A 133 -6.21 15.97 6.43
CA PHE A 133 -5.38 17.15 6.20
C PHE A 133 -6.17 18.24 5.49
N LYS A 134 -5.94 19.50 5.85
CA LYS A 134 -6.34 20.62 5.01
C LYS A 134 -5.41 20.75 3.81
N GLN A 135 -5.84 21.45 2.80
CA GLN A 135 -5.03 21.71 1.61
C GLN A 135 -3.69 22.39 1.98
N GLU A 136 -3.73 23.31 2.95
CA GLU A 136 -2.55 24.03 3.43
C GLU A 136 -1.56 23.11 4.12
N ASP A 137 -2.04 22.14 4.93
CA ASP A 137 -1.21 21.18 5.65
C ASP A 137 -0.42 20.29 4.67
N ILE A 138 -1.07 19.86 3.58
CA ILE A 138 -0.41 19.07 2.52
C ILE A 138 0.63 19.92 1.77
N HIS A 139 0.35 21.21 1.50
CA HIS A 139 1.34 22.07 0.88
C HIS A 139 2.56 22.27 1.78
N GLU A 140 2.38 22.51 3.08
CA GLU A 140 3.49 22.64 4.04
C GLU A 140 4.29 21.34 4.17
N LEU A 141 3.60 20.19 4.20
CA LEU A 141 4.25 18.88 4.21
C LEU A 141 5.15 18.71 2.97
N LEU A 142 4.63 19.01 1.79
CA LEU A 142 5.37 18.89 0.54
C LEU A 142 6.55 19.89 0.45
N GLU A 143 6.37 21.13 0.90
CA GLU A 143 7.45 22.13 0.97
C GLU A 143 8.56 21.69 1.92
N THR A 144 8.22 21.16 3.09
CA THR A 144 9.17 20.63 4.07
C THR A 144 9.95 19.45 3.50
N LEU A 145 9.27 18.54 2.81
CA LEU A 145 9.86 17.39 2.13
C LEU A 145 10.78 17.83 0.98
N ASP A 146 10.37 18.83 0.20
CA ASP A 146 11.18 19.40 -0.90
C ASP A 146 12.46 20.05 -0.37
N SER A 147 12.39 20.76 0.76
CA SER A 147 13.53 21.50 1.33
C SER A 147 14.55 20.58 2.01
N ASN A 148 14.09 19.53 2.71
CA ASN A 148 14.97 18.61 3.45
C ASN A 148 14.31 17.21 3.59
N TYR A 149 14.39 16.42 2.53
CA TYR A 149 13.80 15.07 2.51
C TYR A 149 14.32 14.17 3.64
N LEU A 150 15.63 14.15 3.88
CA LEU A 150 16.21 13.27 4.92
C LEU A 150 15.82 13.71 6.34
N GLY A 151 15.79 15.01 6.61
CA GLY A 151 15.34 15.55 7.89
C GLY A 151 13.85 15.27 8.11
N TRP A 152 13.02 15.48 7.09
CA TRP A 152 11.61 15.13 7.11
C TRP A 152 11.41 13.64 7.39
N SER A 153 12.10 12.77 6.65
CA SER A 153 12.03 11.32 6.82
C SER A 153 12.38 10.86 8.23
N SER A 154 13.46 11.41 8.79
CA SER A 154 13.91 11.06 10.15
C SER A 154 12.92 11.50 11.24
N THR A 155 12.15 12.56 10.98
CA THR A 155 11.13 13.07 11.90
C THR A 155 9.80 12.35 11.74
N MET A 156 9.37 12.16 10.49
CA MET A 156 8.02 11.67 10.21
C MET A 156 7.90 10.14 10.23
N ALA A 157 8.94 9.40 9.87
CA ALA A 157 8.85 7.94 9.86
C ALA A 157 8.51 7.35 11.25
N PRO A 158 9.11 7.81 12.38
CA PRO A 158 8.67 7.37 13.72
C PRO A 158 7.21 7.73 14.03
N VAL A 159 6.75 8.91 13.59
CA VAL A 159 5.37 9.37 13.79
C VAL A 159 4.38 8.50 13.00
N ILE A 160 4.71 8.22 11.74
CA ILE A 160 3.92 7.34 10.85
C ILE A 160 3.87 5.91 11.41
N MET A 161 5.01 5.39 11.88
CA MET A 161 5.06 4.06 12.49
C MET A 161 4.20 3.98 13.76
N GLY A 162 4.17 5.03 14.57
CA GLY A 162 3.54 5.02 15.89
C GLY A 162 4.24 4.01 16.82
N ALA A 163 3.64 2.86 17.05
CA ALA A 163 4.21 1.69 17.75
C ALA A 163 5.17 2.02 18.91
N PRO A 164 4.74 2.77 19.96
CA PRO A 164 5.64 3.34 20.97
C PRO A 164 6.42 2.28 21.78
N GLY A 165 5.92 1.04 21.80
CA GLY A 165 6.59 -0.09 22.44
C GLY A 165 7.61 -0.84 21.56
N GLN A 166 7.81 -0.42 20.29
CA GLN A 166 8.62 -1.14 19.30
C GLN A 166 9.55 -0.17 18.54
N PRO A 167 10.55 0.44 19.20
CA PRO A 167 11.40 1.48 18.59
C PRO A 167 12.20 0.98 17.38
N MET A 168 12.51 -0.31 17.31
CA MET A 168 13.18 -0.90 16.15
C MET A 168 12.36 -0.77 14.85
N LEU A 169 11.02 -0.79 14.92
CA LEU A 169 10.18 -0.59 13.73
C LEU A 169 10.26 0.85 13.23
N SER A 170 10.33 1.82 14.13
CA SER A 170 10.53 3.23 13.78
C SER A 170 11.89 3.45 13.10
N GLU A 171 12.96 2.83 13.61
CA GLU A 171 14.27 2.84 12.96
C GLU A 171 14.26 2.17 11.60
N GLU A 172 13.58 1.03 11.47
CA GLU A 172 13.44 0.30 10.20
C GLU A 172 12.72 1.16 9.15
N LEU A 173 11.60 1.79 9.51
CA LEU A 173 10.85 2.65 8.60
C LEU A 173 11.67 3.89 8.22
N THR A 174 12.37 4.51 9.17
CA THR A 174 13.27 5.65 8.93
C THR A 174 14.35 5.27 7.92
N ASN A 175 15.00 4.12 8.11
CA ASN A 175 16.01 3.62 7.20
C ASN A 175 15.47 3.35 5.79
N SER A 176 14.23 2.88 5.69
CA SER A 176 13.57 2.68 4.40
C SER A 176 13.35 4.02 3.68
N PHE A 177 12.77 5.00 4.37
CA PHE A 177 12.57 6.35 3.82
C PHE A 177 13.89 6.97 3.35
N CYS A 178 14.93 6.93 4.20
CA CYS A 178 16.22 7.56 3.90
C CYS A 178 17.00 6.90 2.74
N ARG A 179 16.64 5.68 2.33
CA ARG A 179 17.26 4.99 1.18
C ARG A 179 16.65 5.38 -0.16
N THR A 180 15.45 5.96 -0.17
CA THR A 180 14.79 6.37 -1.42
C THR A 180 15.51 7.57 -2.02
N ASP A 181 15.66 7.58 -3.34
CA ASP A 181 16.18 8.74 -4.07
C ASP A 181 15.31 9.98 -3.76
N PRO A 182 15.89 11.09 -3.29
CA PRO A 182 15.12 12.24 -2.84
C PRO A 182 14.26 12.88 -3.94
N ASP A 183 14.72 12.91 -5.20
CA ASP A 183 13.96 13.51 -6.29
C ASP A 183 12.77 12.66 -6.70
N ILE A 184 12.94 11.34 -6.68
CA ILE A 184 11.84 10.39 -6.91
C ILE A 184 10.84 10.45 -5.74
N ALA A 185 11.35 10.48 -4.51
CA ALA A 185 10.51 10.57 -3.31
C ALA A 185 9.64 11.84 -3.31
N ARG A 186 10.21 12.99 -3.69
CA ARG A 186 9.47 14.25 -3.81
C ARG A 186 8.34 14.17 -4.83
N GLN A 187 8.62 13.60 -6.00
CA GLN A 187 7.58 13.41 -7.01
C GLN A 187 6.51 12.43 -6.54
N PHE A 188 6.90 11.29 -5.97
CA PHE A 188 5.94 10.29 -5.51
C PHE A 188 5.11 10.79 -4.31
N ALA A 189 5.69 11.63 -3.42
CA ALA A 189 4.93 12.31 -2.37
C ALA A 189 3.81 13.19 -2.95
N ARG A 190 4.13 14.02 -3.96
CA ARG A 190 3.13 14.85 -4.65
C ARG A 190 2.04 14.01 -5.28
N VAL A 191 2.43 12.97 -6.00
CA VAL A 191 1.49 12.02 -6.64
C VAL A 191 0.61 11.32 -5.61
N THR A 192 1.15 11.00 -4.42
CA THR A 192 0.42 10.33 -3.35
C THR A 192 -0.54 11.30 -2.64
N PHE A 193 0.00 12.38 -2.07
CA PHE A 193 -0.76 13.24 -1.16
C PHE A 193 -1.73 14.20 -1.85
N LEU A 194 -1.55 14.44 -3.16
CA LEU A 194 -2.47 15.25 -3.97
C LEU A 194 -3.45 14.40 -4.80
N SER A 195 -3.36 13.07 -4.72
CA SER A 195 -4.30 12.20 -5.46
C SER A 195 -5.69 12.24 -4.84
N ASP A 196 -6.70 12.15 -5.69
CA ASP A 196 -8.09 11.91 -5.30
C ASP A 196 -8.63 10.73 -6.10
N ASN A 197 -8.73 9.59 -5.42
CA ASN A 197 -9.19 8.33 -5.99
C ASN A 197 -10.59 7.94 -5.49
N ARG A 198 -11.35 8.88 -4.91
CA ARG A 198 -12.69 8.60 -4.38
C ARG A 198 -13.64 8.07 -5.47
N LEU A 199 -13.56 8.61 -6.68
CA LEU A 199 -14.34 8.10 -7.82
C LEU A 199 -13.85 6.74 -8.33
N ASP A 200 -12.56 6.46 -8.20
CA ASP A 200 -11.99 5.18 -8.64
C ASP A 200 -12.40 4.02 -7.73
N VAL A 201 -12.58 4.25 -6.46
CA VAL A 201 -13.03 3.21 -5.51
C VAL A 201 -14.55 3.08 -5.47
N GLN A 202 -15.30 4.13 -5.78
CA GLN A 202 -16.75 4.14 -5.71
C GLN A 202 -17.37 3.04 -6.57
N GLY A 203 -18.10 2.11 -5.94
CA GLY A 203 -18.79 1.02 -6.65
C GLY A 203 -17.86 -0.03 -7.27
N LEU A 204 -16.60 -0.13 -6.85
CA LEU A 204 -15.70 -1.21 -7.27
C LEU A 204 -16.29 -2.56 -6.81
N PRO A 205 -16.60 -3.49 -7.74
CA PRO A 205 -17.36 -4.70 -7.41
C PRO A 205 -16.51 -5.79 -6.77
N THR A 206 -15.20 -5.71 -6.89
CA THR A 206 -14.23 -6.68 -6.36
C THR A 206 -14.32 -6.75 -4.83
N PRO A 207 -14.32 -7.93 -4.21
CA PRO A 207 -14.30 -8.06 -2.75
C PRO A 207 -13.10 -7.37 -2.11
N VAL A 208 -13.32 -6.63 -1.02
CA VAL A 208 -12.29 -5.84 -0.34
C VAL A 208 -12.30 -6.12 1.17
N LEU A 209 -11.13 -6.44 1.73
CA LEU A 209 -10.86 -6.33 3.15
C LEU A 209 -10.13 -5.02 3.43
N ILE A 210 -10.67 -4.18 4.30
CA ILE A 210 -10.03 -2.95 4.78
C ILE A 210 -9.47 -3.23 6.17
N LEU A 211 -8.15 -3.15 6.33
CA LEU A 211 -7.46 -3.23 7.63
C LEU A 211 -7.09 -1.82 8.07
N GLN A 212 -7.73 -1.31 9.11
CA GLN A 212 -7.56 0.05 9.58
C GLN A 212 -7.10 0.07 11.04
N SER A 213 -5.96 0.71 11.33
CA SER A 213 -5.54 0.97 12.72
C SER A 213 -6.56 1.90 13.40
N ILE A 214 -6.81 1.66 14.69
CA ILE A 214 -7.72 2.50 15.48
C ILE A 214 -7.14 3.90 15.76
N ASP A 215 -5.83 4.03 15.75
CA ASP A 215 -5.10 5.30 15.91
C ASP A 215 -4.06 5.43 14.80
N ASP A 216 -4.43 6.10 13.72
CA ASP A 216 -3.63 6.31 12.51
C ASP A 216 -3.73 7.79 12.10
N LEU A 217 -2.61 8.50 12.19
CA LEU A 217 -2.51 9.93 11.87
C LEU A 217 -2.53 10.21 10.35
N ILE A 218 -2.34 9.18 9.52
CA ILE A 218 -2.29 9.33 8.06
C ILE A 218 -3.62 8.94 7.41
N ALA A 219 -4.26 7.88 7.92
CA ALA A 219 -5.53 7.39 7.44
C ALA A 219 -6.40 6.98 8.64
N PRO A 220 -7.21 7.89 9.20
CA PRO A 220 -8.02 7.61 10.38
C PRO A 220 -9.17 6.66 10.09
N VAL A 221 -9.81 6.18 11.15
CA VAL A 221 -10.95 5.26 11.07
C VAL A 221 -12.08 5.82 10.18
N SER A 222 -12.29 7.14 10.16
CA SER A 222 -13.28 7.81 9.28
C SER A 222 -13.05 7.52 7.79
N VAL A 223 -11.80 7.47 7.36
CA VAL A 223 -11.44 7.12 5.98
C VAL A 223 -11.76 5.66 5.67
N GLY A 224 -11.45 4.74 6.58
CA GLY A 224 -11.84 3.34 6.45
C GLY A 224 -13.36 3.15 6.40
N GLN A 225 -14.10 3.90 7.22
CA GLN A 225 -15.58 3.91 7.22
C GLN A 225 -16.15 4.47 5.90
N TYR A 226 -15.56 5.54 5.37
CA TYR A 226 -15.94 6.08 4.06
C TYR A 226 -15.73 5.02 2.97
N LEU A 227 -14.56 4.39 2.91
CA LEU A 227 -14.29 3.33 1.94
C LEU A 227 -15.28 2.17 2.07
N HIS A 228 -15.59 1.76 3.29
CA HIS A 228 -16.58 0.70 3.53
C HIS A 228 -17.99 1.08 3.04
N ALA A 229 -18.35 2.35 3.14
CA ALA A 229 -19.64 2.84 2.67
C ALA A 229 -19.77 2.89 1.12
N VAL A 230 -18.65 3.14 0.41
CA VAL A 230 -18.68 3.28 -1.06
C VAL A 230 -18.28 2.01 -1.81
N LEU A 231 -17.66 1.05 -1.15
CA LEU A 231 -17.25 -0.26 -1.68
C LEU A 231 -18.33 -1.31 -1.37
N PRO A 232 -19.10 -1.78 -2.37
CA PRO A 232 -20.30 -2.60 -2.12
C PRO A 232 -20.01 -3.96 -1.50
N ASN A 233 -18.82 -4.53 -1.76
CA ASN A 233 -18.40 -5.86 -1.29
C ASN A 233 -17.22 -5.77 -0.33
N SER A 234 -17.27 -4.86 0.63
CA SER A 234 -16.16 -4.65 1.56
C SER A 234 -16.46 -5.15 2.97
N THR A 235 -15.39 -5.47 3.68
CA THR A 235 -15.36 -5.75 5.12
C THR A 235 -14.36 -4.80 5.75
N LEU A 236 -14.79 -4.02 6.74
CA LEU A 236 -13.90 -3.17 7.54
C LEU A 236 -13.49 -3.92 8.81
N CYS A 237 -12.20 -4.10 9.02
CA CYS A 237 -11.61 -4.66 10.22
C CYS A 237 -10.74 -3.61 10.91
N LEU A 238 -11.14 -3.20 12.12
CA LEU A 238 -10.35 -2.29 12.94
C LEU A 238 -9.28 -3.10 13.67
N ILE A 239 -8.02 -2.69 13.51
CA ILE A 239 -6.86 -3.30 14.17
C ILE A 239 -6.52 -2.45 15.40
N ASP A 240 -6.46 -3.08 16.56
CA ASP A 240 -5.97 -2.43 17.79
C ASP A 240 -4.48 -2.18 17.68
N ASN A 241 -4.16 -1.05 17.07
CA ASN A 241 -2.80 -0.62 16.73
C ASN A 241 -2.71 0.91 16.70
N ILE A 242 -1.54 1.43 17.08
CA ILE A 242 -1.17 2.83 16.93
C ILE A 242 -0.18 2.93 15.77
N GLY A 243 -0.51 3.74 14.78
CA GLY A 243 0.31 4.02 13.59
C GLY A 243 -0.21 3.40 12.30
N HIS A 244 0.42 3.83 11.22
CA HIS A 244 -0.02 3.58 9.84
C HIS A 244 0.42 2.23 9.27
N CYS A 245 1.26 1.48 9.99
CA CYS A 245 1.86 0.23 9.50
C CYS A 245 1.45 -0.99 10.35
N PRO A 246 0.15 -1.34 10.49
CA PRO A 246 -0.31 -2.45 11.34
C PRO A 246 0.25 -3.80 10.89
N HIS A 247 0.58 -3.98 9.61
CA HIS A 247 1.22 -5.19 9.10
C HIS A 247 2.66 -5.39 9.61
N MET A 248 3.29 -4.35 10.14
CA MET A 248 4.59 -4.41 10.82
C MET A 248 4.44 -4.50 12.34
N SER A 249 3.59 -3.65 12.93
CA SER A 249 3.47 -3.49 14.39
C SER A 249 2.47 -4.45 15.04
N ALA A 250 1.47 -4.94 14.29
CA ALA A 250 0.43 -5.87 14.73
C ALA A 250 0.20 -7.01 13.69
N PRO A 251 1.26 -7.71 13.20
CA PRO A 251 1.15 -8.65 12.09
C PRO A 251 0.23 -9.83 12.40
N THR A 252 0.13 -10.26 13.66
CA THR A 252 -0.78 -11.34 14.07
C THR A 252 -2.24 -10.95 13.90
N ALA A 253 -2.63 -9.75 14.31
CA ALA A 253 -4.00 -9.27 14.13
C ALA A 253 -4.34 -9.12 12.64
N CYS A 254 -3.42 -8.57 11.85
CA CYS A 254 -3.58 -8.46 10.41
C CYS A 254 -3.72 -9.84 9.73
N SER A 255 -2.85 -10.80 10.07
CA SER A 255 -2.90 -12.15 9.48
C SER A 255 -4.18 -12.89 9.84
N GLN A 256 -4.70 -12.76 11.07
CA GLN A 256 -5.97 -13.36 11.47
C GLN A 256 -7.16 -12.79 10.69
N ALA A 257 -7.22 -11.48 10.51
CA ALA A 257 -8.26 -10.84 9.71
C ALA A 257 -8.17 -11.25 8.23
N MET A 258 -6.94 -11.32 7.69
CA MET A 258 -6.71 -11.81 6.33
C MET A 258 -7.08 -13.28 6.19
N ASP A 259 -6.74 -14.14 7.15
CA ASP A 259 -7.10 -15.56 7.11
C ASP A 259 -8.62 -15.77 7.04
N ALA A 260 -9.38 -15.03 7.82
CA ALA A 260 -10.84 -15.08 7.78
C ALA A 260 -11.39 -14.63 6.39
N PHE A 261 -10.85 -13.57 5.84
CA PHE A 261 -11.27 -13.04 4.54
C PHE A 261 -10.87 -13.96 3.38
N LEU A 262 -9.69 -14.58 3.45
CA LEU A 262 -9.11 -15.38 2.38
C LEU A 262 -9.70 -16.82 2.29
N GLN A 263 -10.58 -17.22 3.21
CA GLN A 263 -11.19 -18.57 3.24
C GLN A 263 -11.75 -19.04 1.88
N PRO A 264 -12.44 -18.21 1.08
CA PRO A 264 -12.97 -18.65 -0.22
C PRO A 264 -11.89 -19.03 -1.24
N TRP A 265 -10.67 -18.54 -1.07
CA TRP A 265 -9.53 -18.77 -1.99
C TRP A 265 -8.45 -19.66 -1.37
N ALA A 266 -8.55 -19.97 -0.07
CA ALA A 266 -7.57 -20.83 0.59
C ALA A 266 -7.60 -22.23 -0.03
N PRO A 267 -6.43 -22.87 -0.31
CA PRO A 267 -6.42 -24.25 -0.70
C PRO A 267 -7.09 -25.08 0.42
N GLY A 268 -7.93 -26.03 0.01
CA GLY A 268 -8.52 -26.97 0.97
C GLY A 268 -7.44 -27.67 1.82
N PRO A 269 -7.81 -28.17 2.99
CA PRO A 269 -6.88 -28.84 3.88
C PRO A 269 -6.24 -30.07 3.26
#